data_fca2fb9d0abdaaff63d0bd89a9f18f2a
#
_entry.id   fca2fb9d0abdaaff63d0bd89a9f18f2a
#
_cell.length_a   1.000
_cell.length_b   1.000
_cell.length_c   1.000
_cell.angle_alpha   90.00
_cell.angle_beta   90.00
_cell.angle_gamma   90.00
#
_symmetry.space_group_name_H-M   'P 1'
#
loop_
_entity.id
_entity.type
_entity.pdbx_description
1 polymer ?
#
loop_
_entity_poly.entity_id
_entity_poly.type
_entity_poly.pdbx_seq_one_letter_code
_entity_poly.pdbx_strand_id
1 'polypeptide(L)'
;MKKLLSLQPPQGTLVKLDERGKIIEEKVVLAQLIQRNDLLKVQPGETIPTDGRIIDGKTSCDESLITGESMPVDKTIGAQVVGGTKNLDGLIIMRATHVGQETALKQIIRLVEDAQTSKAPIQQLADRIAGYFVPFVISISVITLIIYIILGFTIYDQMKQYSSVIFYFKI
;
A
#
# COMPACT_ATOMS: atom_id res chain seq x y z
N MET A 1 -1.05 4.71 6.94
CA MET A 1 0.34 4.31 6.62
C MET A 1 1.40 4.82 7.60
N LYS A 2 1.53 6.12 7.90
CA LYS A 2 2.55 6.62 8.85
C LYS A 2 2.54 5.90 10.23
N LYS A 3 1.39 5.48 10.72
CA LYS A 3 1.23 4.81 12.00
C LYS A 3 1.80 3.37 12.04
N LEU A 4 1.79 2.65 10.91
CA LEU A 4 2.38 1.31 10.80
C LEU A 4 3.91 1.34 10.68
N LEU A 5 4.45 2.38 10.04
CA LEU A 5 5.91 2.58 9.93
C LEU A 5 6.55 3.00 11.26
N SER A 6 5.77 3.56 12.19
CA SER A 6 6.25 3.96 13.53
C SER A 6 6.24 2.83 14.56
N LEU A 7 5.82 1.62 14.18
CA LEU A 7 5.75 0.47 15.10
C LEU A 7 7.11 -0.18 15.36
N GLN A 8 8.06 -0.07 14.44
CA GLN A 8 9.41 -0.54 14.70
C GLN A 8 10.19 0.49 15.50
N PRO A 9 10.88 0.09 16.59
CA PRO A 9 11.72 1.00 17.32
C PRO A 9 12.90 1.44 16.43
N PRO A 10 13.36 2.68 16.55
CA PRO A 10 14.46 3.18 15.73
C PRO A 10 15.80 2.54 16.09
N GLN A 11 15.90 1.90 17.25
CA GLN A 11 17.12 1.34 17.83
C GLN A 11 16.88 -0.05 18.41
N GLY A 12 17.95 -0.83 18.56
CA GLY A 12 17.99 -2.10 19.27
C GLY A 12 19.32 -2.24 20.02
N THR A 13 19.34 -3.04 21.07
CA THR A 13 20.53 -3.30 21.89
C THR A 13 21.18 -4.63 21.47
N LEU A 14 22.30 -4.54 20.75
CA LEU A 14 23.15 -5.69 20.44
C LEU A 14 23.88 -6.14 21.68
N VAL A 15 24.03 -7.46 21.84
CA VAL A 15 24.81 -8.05 22.92
C VAL A 15 25.79 -9.07 22.39
N LYS A 16 26.95 -9.15 23.06
CA LYS A 16 27.88 -10.27 22.91
C LYS A 16 27.85 -11.11 24.17
N LEU A 17 27.78 -12.42 23.99
CA LEU A 17 27.80 -13.40 25.09
C LEU A 17 29.14 -14.08 25.16
N ASP A 18 29.58 -14.41 26.37
CA ASP A 18 30.74 -15.31 26.59
C ASP A 18 30.32 -16.78 26.39
N GLU A 19 31.27 -17.70 26.55
CA GLU A 19 31.02 -19.15 26.46
C GLU A 19 30.04 -19.68 27.51
N ARG A 20 29.78 -18.90 28.56
CA ARG A 20 28.86 -19.24 29.65
C ARG A 20 27.49 -18.57 29.47
N GLY A 21 27.27 -17.87 28.36
CA GLY A 21 26.01 -17.16 28.08
C GLY A 21 25.84 -15.81 28.81
N LYS A 22 26.91 -15.28 29.45
CA LYS A 22 26.87 -14.00 30.15
C LYS A 22 27.14 -12.86 29.16
N ILE A 23 26.42 -11.75 29.30
CA ILE A 23 26.62 -10.57 28.47
C ILE A 23 27.98 -9.92 28.82
N ILE A 24 28.86 -9.81 27.83
CA ILE A 24 30.20 -9.19 27.94
C ILE A 24 30.12 -7.73 27.43
N GLU A 25 29.38 -7.49 26.38
CA GLU A 25 29.30 -6.17 25.73
C GLU A 25 27.87 -5.89 25.32
N GLU A 26 27.44 -4.65 25.54
CA GLU A 26 26.15 -4.13 25.08
C GLU A 26 26.40 -2.90 24.21
N LYS A 27 25.73 -2.82 23.07
CA LYS A 27 25.83 -1.69 22.15
C LYS A 27 24.48 -1.35 21.56
N VAL A 28 24.04 -0.11 21.76
CA VAL A 28 22.83 0.40 21.10
C VAL A 28 23.16 0.76 19.65
N VAL A 29 22.36 0.23 18.73
CA VAL A 29 22.51 0.45 17.28
C VAL A 29 21.18 0.83 16.67
N LEU A 30 21.21 1.50 15.52
CA LEU A 30 19.99 1.74 14.74
C LEU A 30 19.42 0.39 14.25
N ALA A 31 18.12 0.23 14.30
CA ALA A 31 17.45 -1.01 13.88
C ALA A 31 17.78 -1.43 12.43
N GLN A 32 18.10 -0.44 11.57
CA GLN A 32 18.53 -0.68 10.19
C GLN A 32 19.92 -1.31 10.05
N LEU A 33 20.76 -1.24 11.09
CA LEU A 33 22.10 -1.81 11.10
C LEU A 33 22.15 -3.22 11.68
N ILE A 34 21.04 -3.72 12.23
CA ILE A 34 20.92 -5.08 12.74
C ILE A 34 21.04 -6.05 11.59
N GLN A 35 21.91 -7.04 11.75
CA GLN A 35 22.14 -8.10 10.76
C GLN A 35 21.52 -9.42 11.19
N ARG A 36 21.35 -10.32 10.24
CA ARG A 36 20.89 -11.67 10.52
C ARG A 36 21.88 -12.40 11.41
N ASN A 37 21.38 -13.12 12.41
CA ASN A 37 22.11 -13.81 13.48
C ASN A 37 22.68 -12.91 14.60
N ASP A 38 22.49 -11.59 14.54
CA ASP A 38 22.83 -10.74 15.66
C ASP A 38 22.05 -11.13 16.91
N LEU A 39 22.70 -10.99 18.07
CA LEU A 39 22.08 -11.19 19.38
C LEU A 39 21.58 -9.85 19.90
N LEU A 40 20.30 -9.83 20.28
CA LEU A 40 19.62 -8.63 20.76
C LEU A 40 19.07 -8.87 22.15
N LYS A 41 19.28 -7.91 23.03
CA LYS A 41 18.64 -7.83 24.34
C LYS A 41 17.39 -6.96 24.22
N VAL A 42 16.26 -7.47 24.72
CA VAL A 42 15.01 -6.73 24.79
C VAL A 42 14.51 -6.74 26.22
N GLN A 43 14.37 -5.54 26.79
CA GLN A 43 13.93 -5.35 28.17
C GLN A 43 12.38 -5.35 28.26
N PRO A 44 11.82 -5.60 29.45
CA PRO A 44 10.39 -5.39 29.67
C PRO A 44 9.95 -3.99 29.29
N GLY A 45 8.82 -3.87 28.57
CA GLY A 45 8.27 -2.64 28.06
C GLY A 45 8.89 -2.15 26.74
N GLU A 46 9.96 -2.76 26.25
CA GLU A 46 10.55 -2.41 24.96
C GLU A 46 9.80 -3.07 23.80
N THR A 47 9.88 -2.43 22.64
CA THR A 47 9.39 -3.00 21.38
C THR A 47 10.49 -3.83 20.73
N ILE A 48 10.14 -5.01 20.25
CA ILE A 48 11.06 -5.94 19.58
C ILE A 48 11.52 -5.30 18.25
N PRO A 49 12.83 -5.13 18.03
CA PRO A 49 13.34 -4.35 16.90
C PRO A 49 13.25 -5.07 15.55
N THR A 50 13.30 -6.40 15.55
CA THR A 50 13.28 -7.21 14.32
C THR A 50 12.76 -8.61 14.62
N ASP A 51 12.43 -9.37 13.57
CA ASP A 51 11.99 -10.77 13.77
C ASP A 51 13.13 -11.64 14.25
N GLY A 52 12.84 -12.54 15.17
CA GLY A 52 13.86 -13.40 15.72
C GLY A 52 13.33 -14.60 16.51
N ARG A 53 14.27 -15.27 17.16
CA ARG A 53 13.98 -16.41 18.04
C ARG A 53 14.65 -16.19 19.39
N ILE A 54 13.91 -16.42 20.46
CA ILE A 54 14.42 -16.32 21.83
C ILE A 54 15.47 -17.41 22.07
N ILE A 55 16.65 -17.02 22.56
CA ILE A 55 17.72 -17.92 22.93
C ILE A 55 17.88 -18.02 24.44
N ASP A 56 17.47 -16.99 25.18
CA ASP A 56 17.47 -16.98 26.64
C ASP A 56 16.33 -16.08 27.18
N GLY A 57 15.80 -16.44 28.36
CA GLY A 57 14.71 -15.74 29.01
C GLY A 57 13.33 -16.28 28.65
N LYS A 58 12.32 -15.72 29.31
CA LYS A 58 10.88 -15.95 29.05
C LYS A 58 10.13 -14.63 29.23
N THR A 59 9.08 -14.45 28.47
CA THR A 59 8.25 -13.24 28.55
C THR A 59 6.86 -13.50 27.98
N SER A 60 5.95 -12.53 28.16
CA SER A 60 4.71 -12.40 27.39
C SER A 60 4.86 -11.26 26.40
N CYS A 61 4.43 -11.46 25.16
CA CYS A 61 4.48 -10.46 24.12
C CYS A 61 3.07 -10.00 23.74
N ASP A 62 2.87 -8.70 23.58
CA ASP A 62 1.67 -8.15 22.97
C ASP A 62 1.85 -8.13 21.43
N GLU A 63 1.14 -9.06 20.80
CA GLU A 63 1.13 -9.23 19.34
C GLU A 63 -0.15 -8.65 18.68
N SER A 64 -0.98 -7.91 19.44
CA SER A 64 -2.30 -7.43 19.01
C SER A 64 -2.29 -6.61 17.73
N LEU A 65 -1.20 -5.88 17.48
CA LEU A 65 -1.03 -5.09 16.26
C LEU A 65 -0.90 -5.94 14.98
N ILE A 66 -0.52 -7.20 15.11
CA ILE A 66 -0.29 -8.12 13.98
C ILE A 66 -1.41 -9.15 13.89
N THR A 67 -1.79 -9.76 15.03
CA THR A 67 -2.79 -10.83 15.10
C THR A 67 -4.22 -10.30 15.21
N GLY A 68 -4.39 -9.07 15.74
CA GLY A 68 -5.69 -8.52 16.12
C GLY A 68 -6.25 -9.04 17.45
N GLU A 69 -5.55 -9.97 18.12
CA GLU A 69 -5.94 -10.54 19.41
C GLU A 69 -5.31 -9.75 20.54
N SER A 70 -6.13 -9.29 21.50
CA SER A 70 -5.67 -8.44 22.61
C SER A 70 -5.00 -9.20 23.75
N MET A 71 -4.96 -10.53 23.69
CA MET A 71 -4.34 -11.33 24.76
C MET A 71 -2.83 -11.46 24.53
N PRO A 72 -2.00 -11.20 25.56
CA PRO A 72 -0.58 -11.46 25.52
C PRO A 72 -0.27 -12.94 25.25
N VAL A 73 0.76 -13.19 24.46
CA VAL A 73 1.22 -14.53 24.10
C VAL A 73 2.50 -14.86 24.87
N ASP A 74 2.49 -15.94 25.63
CA ASP A 74 3.68 -16.39 26.35
C ASP A 74 4.74 -16.92 25.38
N LYS A 75 5.96 -16.45 25.56
CA LYS A 75 7.14 -16.79 24.75
C LYS A 75 8.24 -17.33 25.66
N THR A 76 8.80 -18.46 25.24
CA THR A 76 9.90 -19.14 25.95
C THR A 76 11.08 -19.35 25.00
N ILE A 77 12.17 -19.92 25.50
CA ILE A 77 13.34 -20.25 24.69
C ILE A 77 12.93 -21.08 23.46
N GLY A 78 13.41 -20.66 22.29
CA GLY A 78 13.08 -21.27 21.00
C GLY A 78 11.84 -20.68 20.33
N ALA A 79 10.98 -19.92 21.04
CA ALA A 79 9.82 -19.28 20.46
C ALA A 79 10.22 -18.16 19.46
N GLN A 80 9.41 -18.01 18.42
CA GLN A 80 9.54 -16.89 17.48
C GLN A 80 8.92 -15.62 18.08
N VAL A 81 9.58 -14.50 17.84
CA VAL A 81 9.10 -13.15 18.16
C VAL A 81 9.12 -12.31 16.90
N VAL A 82 8.15 -11.40 16.79
CA VAL A 82 7.94 -10.58 15.60
C VAL A 82 8.33 -9.13 15.88
N GLY A 83 9.06 -8.52 14.98
CA GLY A 83 9.44 -7.12 15.06
C GLY A 83 8.21 -6.19 15.09
N GLY A 84 8.25 -5.19 15.99
CA GLY A 84 7.14 -4.28 16.21
C GLY A 84 6.16 -4.72 17.31
N THR A 85 6.26 -5.94 17.84
CA THR A 85 5.50 -6.39 19.01
C THR A 85 6.15 -5.90 20.32
N LYS A 86 5.37 -5.81 21.38
CA LYS A 86 5.84 -5.28 22.66
C LYS A 86 6.17 -6.40 23.63
N ASN A 87 7.40 -6.36 24.16
CA ASN A 87 7.82 -7.23 25.27
C ASN A 87 7.22 -6.71 26.58
N LEU A 88 6.48 -7.53 27.33
CA LEU A 88 5.75 -7.07 28.53
C LEU A 88 6.53 -7.32 29.82
N ASP A 89 6.88 -8.56 30.11
CA ASP A 89 7.22 -8.96 31.48
C ASP A 89 8.69 -9.27 31.70
N GLY A 90 9.32 -10.04 30.82
CA GLY A 90 10.66 -10.61 31.06
C GLY A 90 11.73 -9.99 30.17
N LEU A 91 12.95 -9.99 30.68
CA LEU A 91 14.11 -9.74 29.84
C LEU A 91 14.37 -10.94 28.96
N ILE A 92 14.53 -10.73 27.67
CA ILE A 92 14.88 -11.78 26.71
C ILE A 92 16.15 -11.44 25.93
N ILE A 93 16.90 -12.49 25.58
CA ILE A 93 17.94 -12.41 24.56
C ILE A 93 17.43 -13.19 23.35
N MET A 94 17.41 -12.54 22.20
CA MET A 94 16.93 -13.11 20.95
C MET A 94 17.99 -13.08 19.86
N ARG A 95 17.90 -13.99 18.92
CA ARG A 95 18.70 -14.00 17.70
C ARG A 95 17.87 -13.51 16.54
N ALA A 96 18.34 -12.49 15.83
CA ALA A 96 17.68 -11.96 14.63
C ALA A 96 17.62 -13.02 13.52
N THR A 97 16.45 -13.27 12.96
CA THR A 97 16.25 -14.22 11.86
C THR A 97 15.93 -13.53 10.54
N HIS A 98 15.05 -12.53 10.56
CA HIS A 98 14.70 -11.71 9.40
C HIS A 98 14.89 -10.24 9.76
N VAL A 99 15.59 -9.50 8.90
CA VAL A 99 15.97 -8.13 9.15
C VAL A 99 15.60 -7.21 8.00
N GLY A 100 15.47 -5.92 8.26
CA GLY A 100 15.20 -4.92 7.23
C GLY A 100 13.89 -5.18 6.50
N GLN A 101 13.96 -5.41 5.19
CA GLN A 101 12.78 -5.61 4.32
C GLN A 101 12.18 -7.03 4.42
N GLU A 102 12.90 -7.98 5.00
CA GLU A 102 12.44 -9.36 5.15
C GLU A 102 11.57 -9.59 6.40
N THR A 103 11.42 -8.57 7.27
CA THR A 103 10.58 -8.67 8.47
C THR A 103 9.11 -8.84 8.10
N ALA A 104 8.36 -9.61 8.89
CA ALA A 104 6.94 -9.88 8.69
C ALA A 104 6.12 -8.59 8.56
N LEU A 105 6.41 -7.59 9.40
CA LEU A 105 5.73 -6.29 9.34
C LEU A 105 5.97 -5.58 8.00
N LYS A 106 7.20 -5.58 7.48
CA LYS A 106 7.52 -4.96 6.19
C LYS A 106 6.86 -5.69 5.02
N GLN A 107 6.77 -7.01 5.07
CA GLN A 107 6.07 -7.80 4.06
C GLN A 107 4.57 -7.48 4.05
N ILE A 108 3.95 -7.34 5.22
CA ILE A 108 2.53 -6.94 5.32
C ILE A 108 2.31 -5.54 4.72
N ILE A 109 3.17 -4.57 5.06
CA ILE A 109 3.08 -3.21 4.52
C ILE A 109 3.16 -3.24 2.99
N ARG A 110 4.12 -3.97 2.43
CA ARG A 110 4.31 -4.11 0.99
C ARG A 110 3.08 -4.73 0.31
N LEU A 111 2.51 -5.79 0.87
CA LEU A 111 1.28 -6.40 0.33
C LEU A 111 0.11 -5.42 0.29
N VAL A 112 -0.03 -4.57 1.33
CA VAL A 112 -1.06 -3.53 1.36
C VAL A 112 -0.79 -2.44 0.31
N GLU A 113 0.47 -2.03 0.13
CA GLU A 113 0.87 -1.06 -0.89
C GLU A 113 0.59 -1.59 -2.31
N ASP A 114 0.97 -2.83 -2.60
CA ASP A 114 0.73 -3.50 -3.88
C ASP A 114 -0.79 -3.64 -4.16
N ALA A 115 -1.58 -3.96 -3.14
CA ALA A 115 -3.04 -4.04 -3.26
C ALA A 115 -3.70 -2.67 -3.55
N GLN A 116 -3.17 -1.58 -3.00
CA GLN A 116 -3.68 -0.24 -3.23
C GLN A 116 -3.32 0.30 -4.62
N THR A 117 -2.12 -0.02 -5.12
CA THR A 117 -1.67 0.41 -6.45
C THR A 117 -2.34 -0.34 -7.59
N SER A 118 -2.85 -1.56 -7.35
CA SER A 118 -3.56 -2.35 -8.36
C SER A 118 -4.93 -1.79 -8.78
N LYS A 119 -5.49 -0.80 -8.08
CA LYS A 119 -6.74 -0.11 -8.47
C LYS A 119 -6.58 0.92 -9.59
N ALA A 120 -5.36 1.33 -9.90
CA ALA A 120 -5.06 2.34 -10.92
C ALA A 120 -5.30 1.90 -12.40
N PRO A 121 -5.15 0.62 -12.82
CA PRO A 121 -5.30 0.23 -14.22
C PRO A 121 -6.70 0.45 -14.80
N ILE A 122 -7.75 0.30 -13.99
CA ILE A 122 -9.15 0.42 -14.46
C ILE A 122 -9.49 1.87 -14.79
N GLN A 123 -9.04 2.84 -13.98
CA GLN A 123 -9.25 4.25 -14.27
C GLN A 123 -8.51 4.68 -15.53
N GLN A 124 -7.26 4.27 -15.71
CA GLN A 124 -6.48 4.58 -16.91
C GLN A 124 -7.10 4.01 -18.19
N LEU A 125 -7.70 2.82 -18.12
CA LEU A 125 -8.41 2.22 -19.23
C LEU A 125 -9.68 3.01 -19.58
N ALA A 126 -10.46 3.39 -18.57
CA ALA A 126 -11.67 4.20 -18.73
C ALA A 126 -11.35 5.59 -19.33
N ASP A 127 -10.31 6.25 -18.84
CA ASP A 127 -9.86 7.54 -19.34
C ASP A 127 -9.35 7.45 -20.78
N ARG A 128 -8.67 6.36 -21.15
CA ARG A 128 -8.21 6.14 -22.54
C ARG A 128 -9.39 5.94 -23.48
N ILE A 129 -10.38 5.12 -23.08
CA ILE A 129 -11.60 4.91 -23.88
C ILE A 129 -12.36 6.21 -24.03
N ALA A 130 -12.58 6.95 -22.95
CA ALA A 130 -13.27 8.23 -22.97
C ALA A 130 -12.55 9.25 -23.85
N GLY A 131 -11.22 9.26 -23.83
CA GLY A 131 -10.38 10.16 -24.63
C GLY A 131 -10.55 10.01 -26.15
N TYR A 132 -10.88 8.82 -26.64
CA TYR A 132 -11.20 8.59 -28.06
C TYR A 132 -12.71 8.67 -28.37
N PHE A 133 -13.53 8.19 -27.46
CA PHE A 133 -14.97 8.12 -27.66
C PHE A 133 -15.62 9.50 -27.72
N VAL A 134 -15.24 10.40 -26.83
CA VAL A 134 -15.83 11.75 -26.77
C VAL A 134 -15.57 12.56 -28.05
N PRO A 135 -14.34 12.69 -28.58
CA PRO A 135 -14.11 13.38 -29.84
C PRO A 135 -14.83 12.75 -31.03
N PHE A 136 -14.96 11.42 -31.04
CA PHE A 136 -15.68 10.71 -32.10
C PHE A 136 -17.17 11.07 -32.13
N VAL A 137 -17.82 11.05 -30.96
CA VAL A 137 -19.24 11.44 -30.86
C VAL A 137 -19.47 12.90 -31.23
N ILE A 138 -18.58 13.79 -30.79
CA ILE A 138 -18.66 15.22 -31.15
C ILE A 138 -18.53 15.38 -32.68
N SER A 139 -17.60 14.68 -33.31
CA SER A 139 -17.39 14.76 -34.77
C SER A 139 -18.65 14.31 -35.52
N ILE A 140 -19.26 13.20 -35.14
CA ILE A 140 -20.52 12.73 -35.72
C ILE A 140 -21.65 13.76 -35.56
N SER A 141 -21.75 14.34 -34.36
CA SER A 141 -22.76 15.34 -34.05
C SER A 141 -22.63 16.59 -34.95
N VAL A 142 -21.39 17.08 -35.14
CA VAL A 142 -21.11 18.22 -36.02
C VAL A 142 -21.41 17.88 -37.48
N ILE A 143 -21.03 16.72 -37.96
CA ILE A 143 -21.34 16.26 -39.32
C ILE A 143 -22.86 16.21 -39.56
N THR A 144 -23.59 15.64 -38.61
CA THR A 144 -25.04 15.55 -38.66
C THR A 144 -25.69 16.95 -38.72
N LEU A 145 -25.18 17.87 -37.90
CA LEU A 145 -25.67 19.25 -37.91
C LEU A 145 -25.45 19.93 -39.27
N ILE A 146 -24.26 19.77 -39.86
CA ILE A 146 -23.93 20.32 -41.20
C ILE A 146 -24.86 19.74 -42.27
N ILE A 147 -25.10 18.44 -42.23
CA ILE A 147 -26.01 17.78 -43.18
C ILE A 147 -27.43 18.37 -43.05
N TYR A 148 -27.93 18.56 -41.83
CA TYR A 148 -29.23 19.14 -41.59
C TYR A 148 -29.34 20.58 -42.11
N ILE A 149 -28.29 21.38 -41.92
CA ILE A 149 -28.25 22.75 -42.45
C ILE A 149 -28.32 22.75 -43.97
N ILE A 150 -27.47 21.95 -44.63
CA ILE A 150 -27.43 21.85 -46.10
C ILE A 150 -28.76 21.39 -46.67
N LEU A 151 -29.35 20.33 -46.09
CA LEU A 151 -30.67 19.88 -46.51
C LEU A 151 -31.79 20.91 -46.29
N GLY A 152 -31.72 21.61 -45.16
CA GLY A 152 -32.64 22.73 -44.88
C GLY A 152 -32.58 23.85 -45.88
N PHE A 153 -31.37 24.26 -46.29
CA PHE A 153 -31.18 25.28 -47.35
C PHE A 153 -31.69 24.78 -48.72
N THR A 154 -31.40 23.52 -49.09
CA THR A 154 -31.85 22.95 -50.38
C THR A 154 -33.37 22.83 -50.45
N ILE A 155 -33.99 22.39 -49.41
CA ILE A 155 -35.46 22.31 -49.35
C ILE A 155 -36.11 23.70 -49.34
N TYR A 156 -35.52 24.65 -48.62
CA TYR A 156 -36.01 26.03 -48.58
C TYR A 156 -35.94 26.68 -49.96
N ASP A 157 -34.88 26.50 -50.72
CA ASP A 157 -34.71 27.04 -52.10
C ASP A 157 -35.70 26.38 -53.05
N GLN A 158 -35.94 25.09 -52.98
CA GLN A 158 -36.96 24.40 -53.76
C GLN A 158 -38.38 24.93 -53.46
N MET A 159 -38.71 25.08 -52.19
CA MET A 159 -40.02 25.62 -51.76
C MET A 159 -40.24 27.05 -52.25
N LYS A 160 -39.21 27.89 -52.24
CA LYS A 160 -39.25 29.26 -52.76
C LYS A 160 -39.51 29.28 -54.27
N GLN A 161 -38.88 28.36 -55.02
CA GLN A 161 -39.08 28.21 -56.47
C GLN A 161 -40.53 27.79 -56.79
N TYR A 162 -41.09 26.84 -56.06
CA TYR A 162 -42.47 26.40 -56.19
C TYR A 162 -43.47 27.53 -55.84
N SER A 163 -43.21 28.30 -54.81
CA SER A 163 -44.03 29.46 -54.45
C SER A 163 -44.05 30.52 -55.53
N SER A 164 -42.94 30.78 -56.19
CA SER A 164 -42.84 31.74 -57.31
C SER A 164 -43.67 31.25 -58.51
N VAL A 165 -43.63 29.98 -58.85
CA VAL A 165 -44.39 29.41 -59.96
C VAL A 165 -45.91 29.47 -59.69
N ILE A 166 -46.34 29.22 -58.48
CA ILE A 166 -47.77 29.31 -58.10
C ILE A 166 -48.25 30.81 -58.23
N PHE A 167 -47.40 31.74 -57.89
CA PHE A 167 -47.73 33.16 -58.01
C PHE A 167 -47.92 33.62 -59.48
N TYR A 168 -47.15 33.06 -60.39
CA TYR A 168 -47.23 33.32 -61.85
C TYR A 168 -48.46 32.67 -62.49
N PHE A 169 -49.02 31.59 -61.94
CA PHE A 169 -50.22 30.91 -62.48
C PHE A 169 -51.56 31.47 -61.96
N LYS A 170 -51.52 32.47 -61.09
CA LYS A 170 -52.73 33.05 -60.47
C LYS A 170 -53.08 34.43 -61.01
N ILE A 171 -52.45 34.86 -62.10
CA ILE A 171 -52.78 36.01 -62.94
C ILE A 171 -53.29 35.50 -64.31
#